data_e8c59dd2adc2aaeda91b3e86d85be262
#
_entry.id   e8c59dd2adc2aaeda91b3e86d85be262
#
_cell.length_a   1.000
_cell.length_b   1.000
_cell.length_c   1.000
_cell.angle_alpha   90.00
_cell.angle_beta   90.00
_cell.angle_gamma   90.00
#
_symmetry.space_group_name_H-M   'P 1'
#
loop_
_entity.id
_entity.type
_entity.pdbx_description
1 polymer ?
#
loop_
_entity_poly.entity_id
_entity_poly.type
_entity_poly.pdbx_seq_one_letter_code
_entity_poly.pdbx_strand_id
1 'polypeptide(L)'
;STPKPSSAASDVYKRQTHDTILFFSNKGKLYKLRGYEIPEAGRTSRGTAIINLLQLAPGETITAVVPVKEEDISDNDYLFMATKNGIVKKTPCREFANIRKNGIQAMTLRDDDELIEVKLTDDTTEVMMVTKLGMCIRFKATDVRPTGRSAMGVIGMNLMDTDEVVGVQLNTQGDTMLIVSENGMGKKTDISEYAVQHRGGKGVKCYNCLLYTSPSPRDRSLS
;
A
#
# COMPACT_ATOMS: atom_id res chain seq x y z
N SER A 1 -2.96 -31.70 -9.56
CA SER A 1 -3.74 -30.47 -9.45
C SER A 1 -2.79 -29.27 -9.49
N THR A 2 -2.86 -28.47 -10.56
CA THR A 2 -2.09 -27.25 -10.72
C THR A 2 -2.50 -26.23 -9.67
N PRO A 3 -1.59 -25.62 -8.91
CA PRO A 3 -1.93 -24.59 -7.94
C PRO A 3 -2.59 -23.40 -8.66
N LYS A 4 -3.71 -22.96 -8.11
CA LYS A 4 -4.45 -21.78 -8.58
C LYS A 4 -3.53 -20.57 -8.42
N PRO A 5 -3.28 -19.77 -9.47
CA PRO A 5 -2.44 -18.58 -9.33
C PRO A 5 -3.03 -17.64 -8.26
N SER A 6 -2.17 -16.95 -7.52
CA SER A 6 -2.60 -15.97 -6.53
C SER A 6 -3.51 -14.92 -7.17
N SER A 7 -4.45 -14.35 -6.43
CA SER A 7 -5.42 -13.38 -6.96
C SER A 7 -4.73 -12.19 -7.66
N ALA A 8 -3.58 -11.74 -7.15
CA ALA A 8 -2.77 -10.70 -7.77
C ALA A 8 -2.25 -11.09 -9.17
N ALA A 9 -1.82 -12.35 -9.37
CA ALA A 9 -1.39 -12.82 -10.69
C ALA A 9 -2.59 -13.01 -11.63
N SER A 10 -3.75 -13.42 -11.11
CA SER A 10 -4.99 -13.51 -11.90
C SER A 10 -5.48 -12.16 -12.38
N ASP A 11 -5.32 -11.11 -11.57
CA ASP A 11 -5.72 -9.75 -11.93
C ASP A 11 -4.83 -9.15 -13.02
N VAL A 12 -3.54 -9.47 -13.05
CA VAL A 12 -2.61 -9.03 -14.11
C VAL A 12 -3.03 -9.59 -15.48
N TYR A 13 -3.52 -10.82 -15.57
CA TYR A 13 -3.95 -11.43 -16.85
C TYR A 13 -5.32 -10.95 -17.35
N LYS A 14 -6.11 -10.29 -16.53
CA LYS A 14 -7.44 -9.77 -16.91
C LYS A 14 -7.42 -8.31 -17.37
N ARG A 15 -6.26 -7.66 -17.38
CA ARG A 15 -6.13 -6.24 -17.74
C ARG A 15 -6.22 -6.08 -19.26
N GLN A 16 -7.12 -5.18 -19.67
CA GLN A 16 -7.27 -4.81 -21.08
C GLN A 16 -6.24 -3.73 -21.45
N THR A 17 -5.88 -3.65 -22.72
CA THR A 17 -4.94 -2.64 -23.24
C THR A 17 -5.38 -1.19 -22.98
N HIS A 18 -6.66 -0.96 -22.79
CA HIS A 18 -7.23 0.36 -22.52
C HIS A 18 -7.33 0.72 -21.03
N ASP A 19 -7.03 -0.22 -20.12
CA ASP A 19 -7.03 0.06 -18.68
C ASP A 19 -6.02 1.17 -18.33
N THR A 20 -6.39 1.98 -17.38
CA THR A 20 -5.52 3.03 -16.83
C THR A 20 -4.72 2.46 -15.65
N ILE A 21 -3.42 2.75 -15.64
CA ILE A 21 -2.53 2.37 -14.56
C ILE A 21 -1.99 3.63 -13.91
N LEU A 22 -2.24 3.77 -12.62
CA LEU A 22 -1.78 4.87 -11.79
C LEU A 22 -0.51 4.47 -11.06
N PHE A 23 0.56 5.25 -11.21
CA PHE A 23 1.85 5.03 -10.56
C PHE A 23 2.09 6.13 -9.54
N PHE A 24 2.29 5.75 -8.30
CA PHE A 24 2.55 6.68 -7.22
C PHE A 24 4.02 6.61 -6.81
N SER A 25 4.63 7.76 -6.62
CA SER A 25 6.02 7.85 -6.21
C SER A 25 6.17 8.12 -4.71
N ASN A 26 7.34 7.78 -4.17
CA ASN A 26 7.72 8.10 -2.78
C ASN A 26 7.63 9.60 -2.46
N LYS A 27 7.67 10.47 -3.47
CA LYS A 27 7.52 11.93 -3.32
C LYS A 27 6.06 12.42 -3.35
N GLY A 28 5.09 11.49 -3.30
CA GLY A 28 3.67 11.81 -3.31
C GLY A 28 3.13 12.30 -4.65
N LYS A 29 3.84 12.03 -5.76
CA LYS A 29 3.37 12.31 -7.12
C LYS A 29 2.64 11.12 -7.70
N LEU A 30 1.74 11.41 -8.62
CA LEU A 30 0.96 10.46 -9.39
C LEU A 30 1.24 10.64 -10.88
N TYR A 31 1.55 9.54 -11.53
CA TYR A 31 1.70 9.41 -12.97
C TYR A 31 0.65 8.44 -13.51
N LYS A 32 0.28 8.61 -14.78
CA LYS A 32 -0.73 7.80 -15.46
C LYS A 32 -0.15 7.26 -16.77
N LEU A 33 -0.35 5.97 -17.01
CA LEU A 33 -0.15 5.34 -18.31
C LEU A 33 -1.39 4.53 -18.69
N ARG A 34 -1.64 4.43 -19.98
CA ARG A 34 -2.57 3.45 -20.52
C ARG A 34 -1.85 2.12 -20.70
N GLY A 35 -2.57 1.00 -20.59
CA GLY A 35 -1.98 -0.33 -20.73
C GLY A 35 -1.20 -0.49 -22.06
N TYR A 36 -1.72 0.08 -23.16
CA TYR A 36 -1.07 0.02 -24.48
C TYR A 36 0.21 0.88 -24.58
N GLU A 37 0.46 1.81 -23.65
CA GLU A 37 1.70 2.61 -23.62
C GLU A 37 2.87 1.83 -22.98
N ILE A 38 2.57 0.69 -22.35
CA ILE A 38 3.58 -0.19 -21.75
C ILE A 38 4.06 -1.17 -22.84
N PRO A 39 5.37 -1.19 -23.16
CA PRO A 39 5.91 -2.08 -24.17
C PRO A 39 5.67 -3.54 -23.83
N GLU A 40 5.22 -4.32 -24.81
CA GLU A 40 5.11 -5.77 -24.70
C GLU A 40 6.50 -6.39 -24.54
N ALA A 41 6.62 -7.35 -23.64
CA ALA A 41 7.86 -8.04 -23.37
C ALA A 41 7.64 -9.54 -23.19
N GLY A 42 8.47 -10.35 -23.80
CA GLY A 42 8.46 -11.81 -23.62
C GLY A 42 8.99 -12.21 -22.23
N ARG A 43 8.71 -13.44 -21.80
CA ARG A 43 9.12 -13.97 -20.49
C ARG A 43 10.63 -13.91 -20.24
N THR A 44 11.44 -13.96 -21.29
CA THR A 44 12.91 -13.97 -21.23
C THR A 44 13.54 -12.62 -21.56
N SER A 45 12.73 -11.61 -21.89
CA SER A 45 13.24 -10.28 -22.23
C SER A 45 13.63 -9.51 -20.97
N ARG A 46 14.64 -8.65 -21.10
CA ARG A 46 14.89 -7.60 -20.10
C ARG A 46 13.73 -6.61 -20.16
N GLY A 47 13.02 -6.40 -19.06
CA GLY A 47 11.96 -5.39 -18.99
C GLY A 47 12.47 -3.99 -19.30
N THR A 48 11.55 -3.08 -19.62
CA THR A 48 11.86 -1.66 -19.78
C THR A 48 11.89 -1.00 -18.40
N ALA A 49 12.95 -0.24 -18.09
CA ALA A 49 13.04 0.51 -16.84
C ALA A 49 11.92 1.55 -16.77
N ILE A 50 11.24 1.64 -15.65
CA ILE A 50 10.09 2.54 -15.44
C ILE A 50 10.43 4.02 -15.71
N ILE A 51 11.67 4.43 -15.47
CA ILE A 51 12.17 5.78 -15.76
C ILE A 51 12.10 6.13 -17.25
N ASN A 52 12.10 5.15 -18.13
CA ASN A 52 11.94 5.37 -19.58
C ASN A 52 10.48 5.57 -19.99
N LEU A 53 9.54 5.23 -19.12
CA LEU A 53 8.10 5.36 -19.36
C LEU A 53 7.53 6.57 -18.64
N LEU A 54 8.07 6.91 -17.46
CA LEU A 54 7.61 8.01 -16.62
C LEU A 54 8.72 9.04 -16.45
N GLN A 55 8.35 10.32 -16.46
CA GLN A 55 9.28 11.44 -16.22
C GLN A 55 9.55 11.61 -14.71
N LEU A 56 10.28 10.66 -14.13
CA LEU A 56 10.63 10.70 -12.71
C LEU A 56 11.74 11.71 -12.45
N ALA A 57 11.66 12.42 -11.33
CA ALA A 57 12.71 13.30 -10.86
C ALA A 57 13.87 12.48 -10.24
N PRO A 58 15.08 13.05 -10.11
CA PRO A 58 16.17 12.38 -9.41
C PRO A 58 15.79 11.97 -7.98
N GLY A 59 16.08 10.71 -7.63
CA GLY A 59 15.73 10.14 -6.33
C GLY A 59 14.24 9.82 -6.14
N GLU A 60 13.42 9.95 -7.19
CA GLU A 60 12.02 9.55 -7.17
C GLU A 60 11.88 8.08 -7.57
N THR A 61 11.15 7.31 -6.79
CA THR A 61 10.89 5.88 -7.01
C THR A 61 9.39 5.61 -6.94
N ILE A 62 8.92 4.61 -7.71
CA ILE A 62 7.53 4.18 -7.64
C ILE A 62 7.34 3.24 -6.44
N THR A 63 6.41 3.59 -5.58
CA THR A 63 6.09 2.84 -4.36
C THR A 63 4.76 2.12 -4.43
N ALA A 64 3.81 2.61 -5.24
CA ALA A 64 2.53 1.95 -5.42
C ALA A 64 2.05 2.01 -6.88
N VAL A 65 1.36 0.96 -7.31
CA VAL A 65 0.74 0.85 -8.63
C VAL A 65 -0.71 0.45 -8.43
N VAL A 66 -1.62 1.29 -8.89
CA VAL A 66 -3.07 1.07 -8.79
C VAL A 66 -3.65 1.02 -10.20
N PRO A 67 -4.03 -0.16 -10.68
CA PRO A 67 -4.74 -0.27 -11.94
C PRO A 67 -6.21 0.13 -11.72
N VAL A 68 -6.73 0.93 -12.63
CA VAL A 68 -8.08 1.50 -12.54
C VAL A 68 -8.76 1.36 -13.90
N LYS A 69 -9.99 0.88 -13.89
CA LYS A 69 -10.88 0.98 -15.03
C LYS A 69 -11.72 2.23 -14.86
N GLU A 70 -11.61 3.17 -15.81
CA GLU A 70 -12.31 4.47 -15.70
C GLU A 70 -13.84 4.31 -15.64
N GLU A 71 -14.37 3.26 -16.26
CA GLU A 71 -15.79 2.91 -16.26
C GLU A 71 -16.29 2.32 -14.92
N ASP A 72 -15.38 1.75 -14.12
CA ASP A 72 -15.72 1.10 -12.84
C ASP A 72 -15.57 2.07 -11.65
N ILE A 73 -15.07 3.30 -11.84
CA ILE A 73 -14.92 4.30 -10.78
C ILE A 73 -16.27 4.90 -10.44
N SER A 74 -16.69 4.72 -9.22
CA SER A 74 -17.88 5.37 -8.65
C SER A 74 -17.50 6.67 -7.91
N ASP A 75 -18.50 7.51 -7.63
CA ASP A 75 -18.33 8.71 -6.80
C ASP A 75 -17.88 8.41 -5.36
N ASN A 76 -18.08 7.17 -4.91
CA ASN A 76 -17.71 6.69 -3.58
C ASN A 76 -16.36 5.97 -3.54
N ASP A 77 -15.61 6.00 -4.64
CA ASP A 77 -14.27 5.42 -4.69
C ASP A 77 -13.20 6.46 -4.36
N TYR A 78 -12.30 6.05 -3.50
CA TYR A 78 -11.24 6.90 -2.98
C TYR A 78 -9.88 6.23 -3.14
N LEU A 79 -8.87 7.03 -3.37
CA LEU A 79 -7.48 6.62 -3.20
C LEU A 79 -7.07 6.88 -1.76
N PHE A 80 -6.80 5.81 -1.04
CA PHE A 80 -6.26 5.83 0.31
C PHE A 80 -4.75 5.76 0.24
N MET A 81 -4.09 6.77 0.76
CA MET A 81 -2.64 6.96 0.73
C MET A 81 -2.10 6.87 2.15
N ALA A 82 -0.95 6.22 2.32
CA ALA A 82 -0.27 6.14 3.61
C ALA A 82 1.21 6.42 3.46
N THR A 83 1.77 7.12 4.44
CA THR A 83 3.17 7.49 4.49
C THR A 83 3.93 6.65 5.52
N LYS A 84 5.24 6.65 5.38
CA LYS A 84 6.20 6.01 6.27
C LYS A 84 6.02 6.46 7.72
N ASN A 85 5.76 7.76 7.93
CA ASN A 85 5.58 8.36 9.26
C ASN A 85 4.14 8.24 9.81
N GLY A 86 3.31 7.37 9.23
CA GLY A 86 1.99 7.06 9.76
C GLY A 86 0.90 8.07 9.43
N ILE A 87 1.14 8.98 8.48
CA ILE A 87 0.13 9.89 7.97
C ILE A 87 -0.71 9.18 6.92
N VAL A 88 -2.01 9.40 6.94
CA VAL A 88 -2.94 8.84 5.97
C VAL A 88 -3.80 9.93 5.35
N LYS A 89 -4.24 9.67 4.13
CA LYS A 89 -5.09 10.57 3.38
C LYS A 89 -6.07 9.78 2.53
N LYS A 90 -7.29 10.25 2.43
CA LYS A 90 -8.31 9.73 1.52
C LYS A 90 -8.71 10.83 0.54
N THR A 91 -8.62 10.56 -0.77
CA THR A 91 -8.96 11.53 -1.82
C THR A 91 -9.90 10.88 -2.83
N PRO A 92 -11.02 11.52 -3.22
CA PRO A 92 -11.93 10.99 -4.23
C PRO A 92 -11.21 10.75 -5.56
N CYS A 93 -11.47 9.62 -6.21
CA CYS A 93 -10.83 9.27 -7.49
C CYS A 93 -11.06 10.31 -8.59
N ARG A 94 -12.21 10.99 -8.58
CA ARG A 94 -12.53 12.08 -9.52
C ARG A 94 -11.54 13.25 -9.50
N GLU A 95 -10.86 13.50 -8.37
CA GLU A 95 -9.81 14.51 -8.27
C GLU A 95 -8.60 14.24 -9.18
N PHE A 96 -8.48 13.01 -9.68
CA PHE A 96 -7.39 12.51 -10.51
C PHE A 96 -7.80 12.24 -11.96
N ALA A 97 -8.93 12.79 -12.42
CA ALA A 97 -9.41 12.62 -13.80
C ALA A 97 -8.40 13.16 -14.83
N ASN A 98 -7.78 14.32 -14.52
CA ASN A 98 -6.85 15.01 -15.42
C ASN A 98 -5.41 14.95 -14.89
N ILE A 99 -4.65 13.98 -15.38
CA ILE A 99 -3.24 13.78 -15.02
C ILE A 99 -2.36 14.16 -16.19
N ARG A 100 -1.42 15.08 -15.98
CA ARG A 100 -0.45 15.52 -17.00
C ARG A 100 0.66 14.48 -17.14
N LYS A 101 1.36 14.44 -18.29
CA LYS A 101 2.49 13.51 -18.55
C LYS A 101 3.63 13.63 -17.53
N ASN A 102 3.89 14.84 -17.03
CA ASN A 102 4.90 15.09 -15.99
C ASN A 102 4.42 14.79 -14.56
N GLY A 103 3.27 14.12 -14.43
CA GLY A 103 2.65 13.80 -13.16
C GLY A 103 1.94 14.98 -12.49
N ILE A 104 1.22 14.68 -11.43
CA ILE A 104 0.57 15.67 -10.56
C ILE A 104 0.84 15.31 -9.10
N GLN A 105 0.78 16.31 -8.22
CA GLN A 105 0.86 16.04 -6.78
C GLN A 105 -0.42 15.36 -6.30
N ALA A 106 -0.27 14.19 -5.70
CA ALA A 106 -1.37 13.44 -5.11
C ALA A 106 -1.47 13.67 -3.60
N MET A 107 -0.33 13.89 -2.92
CA MET A 107 -0.25 14.17 -1.50
C MET A 107 0.95 15.08 -1.22
N THR A 108 0.76 16.12 -0.40
CA THR A 108 1.88 16.91 0.11
C THR A 108 2.50 16.16 1.28
N LEU A 109 3.80 15.87 1.18
CA LEU A 109 4.56 15.19 2.22
C LEU A 109 5.31 16.20 3.10
N ARG A 110 5.68 15.79 4.30
CA ARG A 110 6.67 16.48 5.13
C ARG A 110 8.06 16.18 4.61
N ASP A 111 9.07 16.98 4.99
CA ASP A 111 10.43 16.89 4.45
C ASP A 111 11.08 15.51 4.63
N ASP A 112 10.80 14.83 5.75
CA ASP A 112 11.39 13.52 6.09
C ASP A 112 10.41 12.36 5.91
N ASP A 113 9.31 12.55 5.15
CA ASP A 113 8.29 11.53 4.97
C ASP A 113 8.23 11.03 3.51
N GLU A 114 7.81 9.80 3.35
CA GLU A 114 7.66 9.16 2.05
C GLU A 114 6.29 8.49 1.92
N LEU A 115 5.68 8.60 0.75
CA LEU A 115 4.50 7.82 0.41
C LEU A 115 4.92 6.37 0.19
N ILE A 116 4.36 5.43 0.96
CA ILE A 116 4.73 4.01 0.89
C ILE A 116 3.68 3.15 0.21
N GLU A 117 2.41 3.49 0.35
CA GLU A 117 1.33 2.65 -0.16
C GLU A 117 0.12 3.48 -0.60
N VAL A 118 -0.54 3.03 -1.66
CA VAL A 118 -1.82 3.59 -2.13
C VAL A 118 -2.76 2.44 -2.49
N LYS A 119 -3.97 2.51 -2.00
CA LYS A 119 -5.02 1.51 -2.25
C LYS A 119 -6.30 2.18 -2.73
N LEU A 120 -7.06 1.49 -3.57
CA LEU A 120 -8.43 1.88 -3.89
C LEU A 120 -9.35 1.41 -2.75
N THR A 121 -10.16 2.31 -2.24
CA THR A 121 -11.07 2.05 -1.10
C THR A 121 -12.43 2.68 -1.35
N ASP A 122 -13.40 2.19 -0.60
CA ASP A 122 -14.73 2.77 -0.46
C ASP A 122 -15.04 3.09 1.02
N ASP A 123 -16.26 3.50 1.32
CA ASP A 123 -16.69 3.80 2.69
C ASP A 123 -16.99 2.55 3.54
N THR A 124 -16.98 1.36 2.95
CA THR A 124 -17.19 0.08 3.66
C THR A 124 -15.87 -0.57 4.08
N THR A 125 -14.77 -0.10 3.53
CA THR A 125 -13.45 -0.69 3.70
C THR A 125 -12.86 -0.40 5.09
N GLU A 126 -12.19 -1.40 5.66
CA GLU A 126 -11.34 -1.25 6.83
C GLU A 126 -9.88 -1.33 6.43
N VAL A 127 -9.09 -0.45 7.02
CA VAL A 127 -7.66 -0.29 6.76
C VAL A 127 -6.87 -0.87 7.92
N MET A 128 -5.86 -1.64 7.62
CA MET A 128 -4.89 -2.16 8.58
C MET A 128 -3.50 -1.62 8.23
N MET A 129 -2.87 -0.91 9.15
CA MET A 129 -1.50 -0.42 9.03
C MET A 129 -0.60 -1.25 9.94
N VAL A 130 0.57 -1.61 9.44
CA VAL A 130 1.55 -2.42 10.17
C VAL A 130 2.89 -1.68 10.19
N THR A 131 3.58 -1.72 11.34
CA THR A 131 4.86 -1.05 11.54
C THR A 131 6.03 -2.03 11.59
N LYS A 132 7.23 -1.52 11.39
CA LYS A 132 8.49 -2.25 11.44
C LYS A 132 8.74 -2.93 12.79
N LEU A 133 8.36 -2.28 13.89
CA LEU A 133 8.49 -2.84 15.24
C LEU A 133 7.34 -3.77 15.65
N GLY A 134 6.49 -4.17 14.68
CA GLY A 134 5.45 -5.17 14.87
C GLY A 134 4.21 -4.66 15.60
N MET A 135 3.91 -3.36 15.48
CA MET A 135 2.63 -2.81 15.89
C MET A 135 1.66 -2.79 14.71
N CYS A 136 0.38 -2.89 14.98
CA CYS A 136 -0.65 -2.69 13.95
C CYS A 136 -1.87 -1.97 14.50
N ILE A 137 -2.57 -1.27 13.62
CA ILE A 137 -3.85 -0.64 13.91
C ILE A 137 -4.84 -0.97 12.80
N ARG A 138 -6.09 -1.29 13.17
CA ARG A 138 -7.20 -1.52 12.26
C ARG A 138 -8.27 -0.47 12.52
N PHE A 139 -8.69 0.25 11.49
CA PHE A 139 -9.71 1.30 11.60
C PHE A 139 -10.53 1.39 10.30
N LYS A 140 -11.70 2.04 10.37
CA LYS A 140 -12.57 2.23 9.21
C LYS A 140 -12.02 3.32 8.28
N ALA A 141 -12.09 3.13 6.97
CA ALA A 141 -11.71 4.15 5.99
C ALA A 141 -12.55 5.45 6.15
N THR A 142 -13.75 5.35 6.71
CA THR A 142 -14.62 6.49 7.04
C THR A 142 -14.08 7.38 8.17
N ASP A 143 -13.18 6.89 9.01
CA ASP A 143 -12.52 7.69 10.04
C ASP A 143 -11.56 8.74 9.43
N VAL A 144 -11.19 8.54 8.16
CA VAL A 144 -10.38 9.49 7.39
C VAL A 144 -11.29 10.31 6.49
N ARG A 145 -11.47 11.59 6.83
CA ARG A 145 -12.28 12.51 6.03
C ARG A 145 -11.64 12.69 4.63
N PRO A 146 -12.42 12.62 3.54
CA PRO A 146 -11.92 12.90 2.21
C PRO A 146 -11.38 14.33 2.09
N THR A 147 -10.23 14.47 1.44
CA THR A 147 -9.55 15.76 1.22
C THR A 147 -9.02 15.87 -0.20
N GLY A 148 -8.82 17.10 -0.68
CA GLY A 148 -8.27 17.36 -2.01
C GLY A 148 -6.79 16.98 -2.14
N ARG A 149 -6.26 17.02 -3.36
CA ARG A 149 -4.91 16.55 -3.72
C ARG A 149 -3.77 17.21 -2.94
N SER A 150 -3.84 18.51 -2.68
CA SER A 150 -2.79 19.27 -2.01
C SER A 150 -2.74 19.10 -0.48
N ALA A 151 -3.68 18.39 0.12
CA ALA A 151 -3.68 18.15 1.55
C ALA A 151 -2.53 17.22 1.99
N MET A 152 -2.03 17.44 3.19
CA MET A 152 -0.97 16.61 3.82
C MET A 152 -1.53 15.33 4.44
N GLY A 153 -2.84 15.28 4.74
CA GLY A 153 -3.46 14.16 5.43
C GLY A 153 -3.55 14.34 6.94
N VAL A 154 -3.86 13.24 7.62
CA VAL A 154 -4.08 13.17 9.07
C VAL A 154 -3.30 12.00 9.66
N ILE A 155 -3.09 12.00 10.97
CA ILE A 155 -2.43 10.88 11.66
C ILE A 155 -3.32 9.65 11.56
N GLY A 156 -2.84 8.60 10.89
CA GLY A 156 -3.46 7.29 10.83
C GLY A 156 -3.05 6.42 12.01
N MET A 157 -1.75 6.41 12.32
CA MET A 157 -1.17 5.70 13.46
C MET A 157 -0.14 6.58 14.15
N ASN A 158 -0.18 6.60 15.49
CA ASN A 158 0.80 7.32 16.31
C ASN A 158 2.00 6.41 16.57
N LEU A 159 3.08 6.65 15.83
CA LEU A 159 4.30 5.84 15.89
C LEU A 159 5.16 6.17 17.11
N MET A 160 5.96 5.20 17.54
CA MET A 160 7.07 5.43 18.48
C MET A 160 8.26 6.05 17.71
N ASP A 161 9.14 6.75 18.41
CA ASP A 161 10.20 7.58 17.81
C ASP A 161 11.11 6.90 16.76
N THR A 162 11.24 5.59 16.81
CA THR A 162 12.10 4.82 15.88
C THR A 162 11.31 3.88 14.97
N ASP A 163 9.99 3.95 15.01
CA ASP A 163 9.12 3.06 14.24
C ASP A 163 8.69 3.69 12.92
N GLU A 164 8.38 2.87 11.95
CA GLU A 164 7.90 3.29 10.64
C GLU A 164 6.81 2.34 10.13
N VAL A 165 5.86 2.85 9.38
CA VAL A 165 4.86 2.01 8.70
C VAL A 165 5.54 1.29 7.54
N VAL A 166 5.37 -0.03 7.48
CA VAL A 166 5.95 -0.88 6.43
C VAL A 166 4.92 -1.47 5.49
N GLY A 167 3.63 -1.39 5.83
CA GLY A 167 2.59 -1.89 4.95
C GLY A 167 1.19 -1.46 5.37
N VAL A 168 0.32 -1.42 4.36
CA VAL A 168 -1.11 -1.14 4.51
C VAL A 168 -1.91 -2.20 3.78
N GLN A 169 -2.86 -2.81 4.45
CA GLN A 169 -3.74 -3.81 3.88
C GLN A 169 -5.20 -3.41 4.09
N LEU A 170 -6.08 -3.97 3.26
CA LEU A 170 -7.52 -3.75 3.34
C LEU A 170 -8.20 -5.07 3.69
N ASN A 171 -9.28 -5.00 4.45
CA ASN A 171 -10.10 -6.18 4.77
C ASN A 171 -10.70 -6.85 3.52
N THR A 172 -10.82 -6.13 2.40
CA THR A 172 -11.27 -6.66 1.11
C THR A 172 -10.24 -7.54 0.39
N GLN A 173 -8.98 -7.56 0.84
CA GLN A 173 -7.89 -8.30 0.21
C GLN A 173 -7.72 -9.74 0.75
N GLY A 174 -8.42 -10.10 1.80
CA GLY A 174 -8.43 -11.44 2.41
C GLY A 174 -8.73 -11.41 3.90
N ASP A 175 -8.98 -12.58 4.47
CA ASP A 175 -9.38 -12.75 5.87
C ASP A 175 -8.20 -12.93 6.82
N THR A 176 -6.99 -13.13 6.28
CA THR A 176 -5.79 -13.40 7.09
C THR A 176 -4.63 -12.51 6.67
N MET A 177 -3.85 -12.07 7.66
CA MET A 177 -2.62 -11.29 7.49
C MET A 177 -1.39 -12.17 7.76
N LEU A 178 -0.46 -12.21 6.82
CA LEU A 178 0.86 -12.82 7.00
C LEU A 178 1.89 -11.72 7.25
N ILE A 179 2.54 -11.77 8.39
CA ILE A 179 3.66 -10.89 8.74
C ILE A 179 4.93 -11.73 8.71
N VAL A 180 5.96 -11.26 8.02
CA VAL A 180 7.25 -11.93 7.92
C VAL A 180 8.34 -10.97 8.37
N SER A 181 9.21 -11.42 9.27
CA SER A 181 10.37 -10.65 9.71
C SER A 181 11.53 -10.74 8.71
N GLU A 182 12.51 -9.85 8.82
CA GLU A 182 13.74 -9.86 8.01
C GLU A 182 14.50 -11.19 8.12
N ASN A 183 14.39 -11.89 9.24
CA ASN A 183 15.02 -13.20 9.48
C ASN A 183 14.17 -14.38 8.92
N GLY A 184 13.14 -14.11 8.14
CA GLY A 184 12.29 -15.13 7.51
C GLY A 184 11.27 -15.80 8.45
N MET A 185 11.16 -15.37 9.69
CA MET A 185 10.14 -15.85 10.61
C MET A 185 8.79 -15.21 10.31
N GLY A 186 7.75 -16.02 10.12
CA GLY A 186 6.42 -15.54 9.77
C GLY A 186 5.35 -15.95 10.75
N LYS A 187 4.33 -15.10 10.88
CA LYS A 187 3.08 -15.38 11.60
C LYS A 187 1.90 -15.07 10.71
N LYS A 188 0.99 -16.03 10.58
CA LYS A 188 -0.31 -15.85 9.93
C LYS A 188 -1.38 -15.68 11.00
N THR A 189 -2.16 -14.62 10.93
CA THR A 189 -3.20 -14.27 11.91
C THR A 189 -4.48 -13.89 11.18
N ASP A 190 -5.62 -14.31 11.69
CA ASP A 190 -6.92 -13.87 11.19
C ASP A 190 -7.10 -12.37 11.46
N ILE A 191 -7.63 -11.63 10.49
CA ILE A 191 -7.85 -10.19 10.63
C ILE A 191 -8.87 -9.91 11.74
N SER A 192 -9.81 -10.81 12.00
CA SER A 192 -10.83 -10.68 13.05
C SER A 192 -10.24 -10.64 14.46
N GLU A 193 -9.02 -11.16 14.68
CA GLU A 193 -8.33 -11.08 15.98
C GLU A 193 -7.89 -9.64 16.33
N TYR A 194 -7.86 -8.74 15.33
CA TYR A 194 -7.52 -7.33 15.55
C TYR A 194 -8.80 -6.50 15.67
N ALA A 195 -9.07 -5.99 16.85
CA ALA A 195 -10.22 -5.12 17.09
C ALA A 195 -10.14 -3.85 16.24
N VAL A 196 -11.28 -3.43 15.68
CA VAL A 196 -11.39 -2.15 14.98
C VAL A 196 -11.27 -1.02 16.01
N GLN A 197 -10.36 -0.11 15.80
CA GLN A 197 -10.06 1.05 16.65
C GLN A 197 -10.34 2.35 15.89
N HIS A 198 -10.22 3.49 16.57
CA HIS A 198 -10.14 4.77 15.87
C HIS A 198 -8.72 5.02 15.38
N ARG A 199 -8.57 5.69 14.21
CA ARG A 199 -7.27 6.11 13.71
C ARG A 199 -6.51 6.99 14.71
N GLY A 200 -5.19 7.08 14.56
CA GLY A 200 -4.34 7.93 15.39
C GLY A 200 -3.95 7.31 16.74
N GLY A 201 -4.40 6.09 17.03
CA GLY A 201 -3.93 5.31 18.17
C GLY A 201 -2.52 4.75 17.96
N LYS A 202 -1.93 4.19 19.02
CA LYS A 202 -0.64 3.48 18.98
C LYS A 202 -0.78 2.06 18.38
N GLY A 203 -2.02 1.57 18.24
CA GLY A 203 -2.29 0.21 17.80
C GLY A 203 -2.02 -0.85 18.85
N VAL A 204 -1.98 -2.11 18.41
CA VAL A 204 -1.71 -3.30 19.22
C VAL A 204 -0.50 -4.04 18.65
N LYS A 205 0.14 -4.85 19.47
CA LYS A 205 1.27 -5.67 19.03
C LYS A 205 0.76 -6.84 18.17
N CYS A 206 1.12 -6.88 16.91
CA CYS A 206 0.74 -7.95 15.99
C CYS A 206 1.86 -8.99 15.79
N TYR A 207 3.12 -8.57 16.01
CA TYR A 207 4.28 -9.44 15.91
C TYR A 207 5.31 -9.10 16.99
N ASN A 208 5.83 -10.11 17.67
CA ASN A 208 6.85 -9.89 18.71
C ASN A 208 8.25 -10.12 18.16
N CYS A 209 8.85 -9.06 17.62
CA CYS A 209 10.19 -9.09 17.04
C CYS A 209 11.25 -9.61 18.03
N LEU A 210 11.08 -9.42 19.32
CA LEU A 210 12.05 -9.82 20.35
C LEU A 210 12.01 -11.33 20.68
N LEU A 211 10.87 -11.99 20.55
CA LEU A 211 10.73 -13.42 20.86
C LEU A 211 11.37 -14.35 19.81
N TYR A 212 11.56 -13.85 18.60
CA TYR A 212 12.08 -14.65 17.48
C TYR A 212 13.57 -14.45 17.23
N THR A 213 14.27 -13.66 18.07
CA THR A 213 15.72 -13.53 18.07
C THR A 213 16.42 -14.49 19.01
N SER A 214 15.68 -15.17 19.91
CA SER A 214 16.23 -16.24 20.77
C SER A 214 15.89 -17.60 20.18
N PRO A 215 16.86 -18.54 20.07
CA PRO A 215 16.57 -19.91 19.68
C PRO A 215 15.54 -20.52 20.64
N SER A 216 14.54 -21.20 20.09
CA SER A 216 13.52 -21.90 20.86
C SER A 216 14.17 -22.86 21.84
N PRO A 217 13.65 -23.03 23.09
CA PRO A 217 14.14 -24.06 24.00
C PRO A 217 14.13 -25.47 23.40
N ARG A 218 13.33 -25.72 22.36
CA ARG A 218 13.30 -27.00 21.62
C ARG A 218 14.51 -27.21 20.73
N ASP A 219 15.18 -26.13 20.27
CA ASP A 219 16.36 -26.23 19.39
C ASP A 219 17.64 -26.51 20.19
N ARG A 220 17.59 -26.48 21.53
CA ARG A 220 18.72 -26.81 22.43
C ARG A 220 18.83 -28.28 22.77
N SER A 221 17.91 -29.13 22.35
CA SER A 221 17.88 -30.56 22.72
C SER A 221 18.43 -31.52 21.65
N LEU A 222 19.11 -31.00 20.64
CA LEU A 222 19.75 -31.77 19.56
C LEU A 222 21.24 -31.44 19.45
N SER A 223 21.96 -31.55 20.55
CA SER A 223 23.44 -31.62 20.55
C SER A 223 23.92 -32.67 21.51
#